data_ea1fbcc10b7a75f524a4380218125e4b
#
_entry.id   ea1fbcc10b7a75f524a4380218125e4b
#
_cell.length_a   1.000
_cell.length_b   1.000
_cell.length_c   1.000
_cell.angle_alpha   90.00
_cell.angle_beta   90.00
_cell.angle_gamma   90.00
#
_symmetry.space_group_name_H-M   'P 1'
#
loop_
_entity.id
_entity.type
_entity.pdbx_description
1 polymer ?
#
loop_
_entity_poly.entity_id
_entity_poly.type
_entity_poly.pdbx_seq_one_letter_code
_entity_poly.pdbx_strand_id
1 'polypeptide(L)'
;EGVVILNFARDVLVNSEDIVDALVGGKVGRYVTDFPTPEIAGVKHAIVIPHLGASTAESEDNCAKMAVEELKDFLENGNIRNSVNFPACDMGVRDKTRITILHRNIPNMIGQFTALLAKDNVNIDDMTNKSRGSYAYTMINVDNDVAEDVVKGLEMIEGVLKVRVIA
;
A
#
# COMPACT_ATOMS: atom_id res chain seq x y z
N GLU A 1 2.80 19.11 -33.29
CA GLU A 1 2.28 18.20 -34.31
C GLU A 1 3.17 16.97 -34.39
N GLY A 2 2.57 15.81 -34.71
CA GLY A 2 3.32 14.55 -34.89
C GLY A 2 3.86 13.91 -33.61
N VAL A 3 3.38 14.29 -32.43
CA VAL A 3 3.84 13.73 -31.16
C VAL A 3 3.54 12.23 -31.08
N VAL A 4 4.45 11.47 -30.46
CA VAL A 4 4.24 10.05 -30.15
C VAL A 4 3.80 9.92 -28.72
N ILE A 5 2.68 9.23 -28.49
CA ILE A 5 2.13 8.96 -27.15
C ILE A 5 2.22 7.47 -26.89
N LEU A 6 2.74 7.10 -25.73
CA LEU A 6 2.82 5.73 -25.21
C LEU A 6 1.96 5.65 -23.96
N ASN A 7 0.96 4.77 -23.95
CA ASN A 7 0.12 4.52 -22.77
C ASN A 7 0.16 3.04 -22.41
N PHE A 8 1.03 2.70 -21.45
CA PHE A 8 1.13 1.38 -20.82
C PHE A 8 0.70 1.43 -19.35
N ALA A 9 -0.01 2.51 -18.94
CA ALA A 9 -0.40 2.72 -17.55
C ALA A 9 -1.84 2.26 -17.28
N ARG A 10 -2.83 2.92 -17.88
CA ARG A 10 -4.26 2.55 -17.77
C ARG A 10 -5.03 3.07 -18.97
N ASP A 11 -6.07 2.34 -19.38
CA ASP A 11 -6.99 2.71 -20.47
C ASP A 11 -7.69 4.07 -20.24
N VAL A 12 -8.21 4.27 -19.04
CA VAL A 12 -8.98 5.47 -18.64
C VAL A 12 -8.19 6.78 -18.67
N LEU A 13 -6.87 6.74 -18.86
CA LEU A 13 -6.03 7.94 -18.91
C LEU A 13 -6.12 8.67 -20.24
N VAL A 14 -6.57 8.00 -21.29
CA VAL A 14 -6.70 8.55 -22.64
C VAL A 14 -8.10 8.27 -23.16
N ASN A 15 -8.82 9.33 -23.51
CA ASN A 15 -10.14 9.18 -24.16
C ASN A 15 -9.95 8.61 -25.58
N SER A 16 -10.66 7.51 -25.88
CA SER A 16 -10.49 6.77 -27.14
C SER A 16 -10.93 7.58 -28.36
N GLU A 17 -12.00 8.35 -28.26
CA GLU A 17 -12.50 9.18 -29.37
C GLU A 17 -11.53 10.34 -29.64
N ASP A 18 -11.09 11.05 -28.60
CA ASP A 18 -10.18 12.18 -28.72
C ASP A 18 -8.81 11.77 -29.31
N ILE A 19 -8.30 10.59 -28.94
CA ILE A 19 -7.01 10.13 -29.47
C ILE A 19 -7.15 9.71 -30.94
N VAL A 20 -8.27 9.13 -31.34
CA VAL A 20 -8.54 8.80 -32.74
C VAL A 20 -8.60 10.07 -33.59
N ASP A 21 -9.34 11.09 -33.15
CA ASP A 21 -9.42 12.38 -33.81
C ASP A 21 -8.05 13.06 -33.94
N ALA A 22 -7.25 12.98 -32.89
CA ALA A 22 -5.90 13.54 -32.88
C ALA A 22 -4.92 12.80 -33.84
N LEU A 23 -5.10 11.49 -34.00
CA LEU A 23 -4.35 10.68 -34.98
C LEU A 23 -4.76 11.01 -36.42
N VAL A 24 -6.06 11.08 -36.67
CA VAL A 24 -6.61 11.42 -38.00
C VAL A 24 -6.24 12.85 -38.39
N GLY A 25 -6.30 13.79 -37.46
CA GLY A 25 -5.93 15.18 -37.66
C GLY A 25 -4.43 15.46 -37.72
N GLY A 26 -3.58 14.46 -37.50
CA GLY A 26 -2.11 14.58 -37.54
C GLY A 26 -1.47 15.30 -36.35
N LYS A 27 -2.24 15.70 -35.34
CA LYS A 27 -1.74 16.26 -34.10
C LYS A 27 -0.91 15.26 -33.32
N VAL A 28 -1.39 14.00 -33.28
CA VAL A 28 -0.64 12.83 -32.79
C VAL A 28 -0.13 12.05 -33.99
N GLY A 29 1.17 11.87 -34.07
CA GLY A 29 1.82 11.12 -35.16
C GLY A 29 1.77 9.61 -34.94
N ARG A 30 1.73 9.16 -33.67
CA ARG A 30 1.61 7.75 -33.32
C ARG A 30 1.09 7.59 -31.88
N TYR A 31 0.17 6.63 -31.71
CA TYR A 31 -0.28 6.18 -30.41
C TYR A 31 0.04 4.70 -30.20
N VAL A 32 0.72 4.36 -29.11
CA VAL A 32 1.06 2.98 -28.76
C VAL A 32 0.44 2.65 -27.41
N THR A 33 -0.32 1.57 -27.34
CA THR A 33 -0.97 1.15 -26.11
C THR A 33 -1.10 -0.37 -26.02
N ASP A 34 -1.16 -0.88 -24.80
CA ASP A 34 -1.51 -2.26 -24.48
C ASP A 34 -2.94 -2.39 -23.92
N PHE A 35 -3.77 -1.35 -24.11
CA PHE A 35 -5.19 -1.34 -23.79
C PHE A 35 -6.03 -1.30 -25.08
N PRO A 36 -6.31 -2.46 -25.69
CA PRO A 36 -7.12 -2.51 -26.90
C PRO A 36 -8.56 -2.08 -26.61
N THR A 37 -9.05 -1.11 -27.38
CA THR A 37 -10.47 -0.76 -27.42
C THR A 37 -10.99 -0.89 -28.86
N PRO A 38 -12.29 -1.14 -29.08
CA PRO A 38 -12.85 -1.23 -30.41
C PRO A 38 -12.59 0.01 -31.28
N GLU A 39 -12.60 1.20 -30.66
CA GLU A 39 -12.44 2.50 -31.33
C GLU A 39 -11.00 2.68 -31.86
N ILE A 40 -10.00 2.15 -31.15
CA ILE A 40 -8.57 2.32 -31.49
C ILE A 40 -8.09 1.21 -32.43
N ALA A 41 -8.75 0.04 -32.37
CA ALA A 41 -8.34 -1.12 -33.14
C ALA A 41 -8.46 -0.85 -34.67
N GLY A 42 -7.32 -0.96 -35.37
CA GLY A 42 -7.26 -0.73 -36.82
C GLY A 42 -7.15 0.73 -37.26
N VAL A 43 -7.09 1.67 -36.32
CA VAL A 43 -6.87 3.10 -36.64
C VAL A 43 -5.44 3.28 -37.16
N LYS A 44 -5.29 4.02 -38.26
CA LYS A 44 -3.98 4.32 -38.82
C LYS A 44 -3.11 5.05 -37.82
N HIS A 45 -1.86 4.63 -37.66
CA HIS A 45 -0.89 5.15 -36.69
C HIS A 45 -1.16 4.79 -35.23
N ALA A 46 -2.22 4.04 -34.91
CA ALA A 46 -2.35 3.35 -33.63
C ALA A 46 -1.62 2.00 -33.68
N ILE A 47 -0.85 1.71 -32.67
CA ILE A 47 -0.18 0.42 -32.45
C ILE A 47 -0.73 -0.16 -31.15
N VAL A 48 -1.48 -1.23 -31.26
CA VAL A 48 -2.08 -1.92 -30.12
C VAL A 48 -1.35 -3.25 -29.91
N ILE A 49 -0.88 -3.48 -28.69
CA ILE A 49 -0.20 -4.72 -28.31
C ILE A 49 -0.97 -5.41 -27.17
N PRO A 50 -0.77 -6.71 -26.94
CA PRO A 50 -1.35 -7.39 -25.80
C PRO A 50 -0.83 -6.83 -24.45
N HIS A 51 -1.70 -6.75 -23.43
CA HIS A 51 -1.36 -6.32 -22.07
C HIS A 51 -0.70 -7.47 -21.31
N LEU A 52 0.60 -7.67 -21.49
CA LEU A 52 1.37 -8.80 -20.96
C LEU A 52 2.51 -8.39 -20.01
N GLY A 53 2.58 -7.14 -19.59
CA GLY A 53 3.70 -6.63 -18.78
C GLY A 53 3.93 -7.39 -17.47
N ALA A 54 2.87 -7.90 -16.85
CA ALA A 54 2.93 -8.71 -15.63
C ALA A 54 2.64 -10.21 -15.86
N SER A 55 2.45 -10.64 -17.11
CA SER A 55 2.03 -12.00 -17.48
C SER A 55 3.14 -12.82 -18.12
N THR A 56 4.39 -12.56 -17.75
CA THR A 56 5.51 -13.45 -18.05
C THR A 56 5.72 -14.42 -16.90
N ALA A 57 6.20 -15.63 -17.16
CA ALA A 57 6.49 -16.63 -16.12
C ALA A 57 7.38 -16.06 -15.01
N GLU A 58 8.40 -15.27 -15.37
CA GLU A 58 9.28 -14.59 -14.41
C GLU A 58 8.53 -13.55 -13.56
N SER A 59 7.65 -12.75 -14.16
CA SER A 59 6.84 -11.75 -13.43
C SER A 59 5.87 -12.41 -12.46
N GLU A 60 5.19 -13.48 -12.88
CA GLU A 60 4.25 -14.23 -12.06
C GLU A 60 4.95 -14.86 -10.85
N ASP A 61 6.09 -15.52 -11.08
CA ASP A 61 6.91 -16.08 -9.99
C ASP A 61 7.40 -15.01 -9.01
N ASN A 62 7.89 -13.88 -9.51
CA ASN A 62 8.37 -12.79 -8.67
C ASN A 62 7.23 -12.12 -7.89
N CYS A 63 6.08 -11.90 -8.51
CA CYS A 63 4.90 -11.36 -7.82
C CYS A 63 4.43 -12.29 -6.70
N ALA A 64 4.37 -13.60 -6.97
CA ALA A 64 3.98 -14.59 -5.96
C ALA A 64 4.95 -14.60 -4.77
N LYS A 65 6.26 -14.61 -5.03
CA LYS A 65 7.30 -14.56 -3.98
C LYS A 65 7.21 -13.28 -3.16
N MET A 66 7.14 -12.13 -3.80
CA MET A 66 7.01 -10.84 -3.12
C MET A 66 5.76 -10.77 -2.25
N ALA A 67 4.61 -11.21 -2.76
CA ALA A 67 3.36 -11.21 -2.01
C ALA A 67 3.44 -12.09 -0.76
N VAL A 68 4.06 -13.27 -0.87
CA VAL A 68 4.26 -14.18 0.26
C VAL A 68 5.23 -13.59 1.28
N GLU A 69 6.35 -13.02 0.84
CA GLU A 69 7.35 -12.40 1.72
C GLU A 69 6.78 -11.20 2.47
N GLU A 70 6.03 -10.32 1.80
CA GLU A 70 5.39 -9.16 2.42
C GLU A 70 4.30 -9.57 3.41
N LEU A 71 3.48 -10.57 3.05
CA LEU A 71 2.46 -11.09 3.96
C LEU A 71 3.08 -11.76 5.19
N LYS A 72 4.13 -12.56 5.01
CA LYS A 72 4.88 -13.18 6.09
C LYS A 72 5.48 -12.13 7.02
N ASP A 73 6.16 -11.13 6.48
CA ASP A 73 6.77 -10.06 7.26
C ASP A 73 5.70 -9.26 8.04
N PHE A 74 4.54 -8.99 7.44
CA PHE A 74 3.42 -8.37 8.14
C PHE A 74 2.85 -9.26 9.25
N LEU A 75 2.68 -10.55 9.02
CA LEU A 75 2.12 -11.47 10.00
C LEU A 75 3.08 -11.74 11.17
N GLU A 76 4.35 -11.94 10.88
CA GLU A 76 5.36 -12.32 11.87
C GLU A 76 6.02 -11.12 12.57
N ASN A 77 6.21 -10.01 11.86
CA ASN A 77 6.92 -8.84 12.36
C ASN A 77 6.06 -7.57 12.44
N GLY A 78 4.87 -7.55 11.81
CA GLY A 78 4.02 -6.37 11.74
C GLY A 78 4.49 -5.30 10.75
N ASN A 79 5.56 -5.53 10.00
CA ASN A 79 6.07 -4.58 9.02
C ASN A 79 5.10 -4.39 7.85
N ILE A 80 4.99 -3.16 7.36
CA ILE A 80 4.16 -2.82 6.20
C ILE A 80 5.06 -2.34 5.07
N ARG A 81 5.02 -3.04 3.93
CA ARG A 81 5.68 -2.68 2.68
C ARG A 81 4.67 -2.62 1.55
N ASN A 82 4.89 -1.74 0.58
CA ASN A 82 4.09 -1.60 -0.65
C ASN A 82 2.56 -1.52 -0.45
N SER A 83 2.08 -1.16 0.73
CA SER A 83 0.65 -1.03 0.98
C SER A 83 0.05 0.16 0.22
N VAL A 84 -1.13 -0.05 -0.37
CA VAL A 84 -1.90 1.00 -1.04
C VAL A 84 -2.53 1.96 -0.03
N ASN A 85 -2.97 1.45 1.11
CA ASN A 85 -3.80 2.18 2.08
C ASN A 85 -2.99 2.76 3.25
N PHE A 86 -1.96 2.04 3.71
CA PHE A 86 -1.17 2.40 4.87
C PHE A 86 0.23 2.88 4.47
N PRO A 87 0.88 3.67 5.31
CA PRO A 87 2.27 4.06 5.09
C PRO A 87 3.19 2.86 5.23
N ALA A 88 4.33 2.88 4.54
CA ALA A 88 5.40 1.95 4.83
C ALA A 88 5.90 2.17 6.26
N CYS A 89 5.98 1.11 7.03
CA CYS A 89 6.38 1.11 8.43
C CYS A 89 7.16 -0.17 8.73
N ASP A 90 8.41 -0.04 9.09
CA ASP A 90 9.34 -1.16 9.27
C ASP A 90 10.18 -0.92 10.52
N MET A 91 10.19 -1.90 11.42
CA MET A 91 11.03 -1.96 12.62
C MET A 91 11.91 -3.22 12.61
N GLY A 92 12.14 -3.81 11.44
CA GLY A 92 12.92 -5.02 11.28
C GLY A 92 12.24 -6.28 11.82
N VAL A 93 13.03 -7.36 11.86
CA VAL A 93 12.60 -8.61 12.48
C VAL A 93 12.45 -8.39 13.98
N ARG A 94 11.31 -8.79 14.53
CA ARG A 94 11.07 -8.66 15.97
C ARG A 94 11.93 -9.66 16.78
N ASP A 95 12.42 -9.22 17.89
CA ASP A 95 13.10 -10.01 18.91
C ASP A 95 12.37 -9.98 20.27
N LYS A 96 11.33 -9.17 20.38
CA LYS A 96 10.49 -8.94 21.55
C LYS A 96 9.02 -8.96 21.19
N THR A 97 8.15 -8.92 22.18
CA THR A 97 6.72 -8.72 21.98
C THR A 97 6.48 -7.37 21.29
N ARG A 98 5.71 -7.39 20.21
CA ARG A 98 5.38 -6.21 19.42
C ARG A 98 3.88 -5.98 19.37
N ILE A 99 3.47 -4.77 19.77
CA ILE A 99 2.09 -4.30 19.61
C ILE A 99 2.02 -3.51 18.32
N THR A 100 1.03 -3.81 17.47
CA THR A 100 0.75 -3.05 16.27
C THR A 100 -0.66 -2.47 16.34
N ILE A 101 -0.81 -1.18 16.02
CA ILE A 101 -2.06 -0.45 16.14
C ILE A 101 -2.37 0.26 14.83
N LEU A 102 -3.45 -0.13 14.19
CA LEU A 102 -4.06 0.60 13.07
C LEU A 102 -5.05 1.62 13.63
N HIS A 103 -4.87 2.89 13.30
CA HIS A 103 -5.73 3.93 13.88
C HIS A 103 -5.95 5.12 12.93
N ARG A 104 -6.91 5.98 13.29
CA ARG A 104 -7.12 7.27 12.63
C ARG A 104 -5.94 8.19 12.92
N ASN A 105 -5.56 8.99 11.94
CA ASN A 105 -4.54 10.03 12.10
C ASN A 105 -5.16 11.29 12.70
N ILE A 106 -5.44 11.24 14.01
CA ILE A 106 -6.03 12.33 14.80
C ILE A 106 -5.12 12.70 15.97
N PRO A 107 -5.27 13.91 16.55
CA PRO A 107 -4.42 14.36 17.66
C PRO A 107 -4.47 13.41 18.85
N ASN A 108 -3.37 13.37 19.61
CA ASN A 108 -3.22 12.69 20.89
C ASN A 108 -3.33 11.14 20.86
N MET A 109 -3.25 10.48 19.71
CA MET A 109 -3.29 9.00 19.67
C MET A 109 -2.10 8.39 20.40
N ILE A 110 -0.88 8.84 20.09
CA ILE A 110 0.35 8.34 20.73
C ILE A 110 0.32 8.59 22.25
N GLY A 111 -0.12 9.77 22.68
CA GLY A 111 -0.23 10.09 24.11
C GLY A 111 -1.16 9.14 24.85
N GLN A 112 -2.29 8.75 24.25
CA GLN A 112 -3.22 7.79 24.84
C GLN A 112 -2.61 6.38 24.92
N PHE A 113 -1.91 5.92 23.86
CA PHE A 113 -1.26 4.61 23.86
C PHE A 113 -0.20 4.53 24.96
N THR A 114 0.70 5.51 25.00
CA THR A 114 1.79 5.53 25.98
C THR A 114 1.29 5.68 27.41
N ALA A 115 0.25 6.48 27.64
CA ALA A 115 -0.35 6.64 28.96
C ALA A 115 -1.00 5.34 29.46
N LEU A 116 -1.67 4.60 28.58
CA LEU A 116 -2.29 3.32 28.92
C LEU A 116 -1.21 2.28 29.24
N LEU A 117 -0.20 2.12 28.39
CA LEU A 117 0.91 1.21 28.64
C LEU A 117 1.66 1.52 29.93
N ALA A 118 1.92 2.80 30.21
CA ALA A 118 2.57 3.24 31.44
C ALA A 118 1.72 2.93 32.69
N LYS A 119 0.39 3.08 32.62
CA LYS A 119 -0.52 2.75 33.73
C LYS A 119 -0.43 1.28 34.11
N ASP A 120 -0.27 0.40 33.12
CA ASP A 120 -0.18 -1.04 33.32
C ASP A 120 1.28 -1.52 33.46
N ASN A 121 2.21 -0.58 33.68
CA ASN A 121 3.62 -0.84 33.92
C ASN A 121 4.34 -1.58 32.78
N VAL A 122 3.86 -1.38 31.53
CA VAL A 122 4.46 -1.92 30.33
C VAL A 122 5.52 -0.96 29.82
N ASN A 123 6.78 -1.40 29.80
CA ASN A 123 7.90 -0.58 29.31
C ASN A 123 7.98 -0.64 27.79
N ILE A 124 8.12 0.54 27.16
CA ILE A 124 8.33 0.68 25.73
C ILE A 124 9.83 0.70 25.45
N ASP A 125 10.30 -0.23 24.67
CA ASP A 125 11.70 -0.33 24.24
C ASP A 125 11.96 0.50 22.98
N ASP A 126 11.10 0.34 21.97
CA ASP A 126 11.15 1.09 20.72
C ASP A 126 9.74 1.32 20.17
N MET A 127 9.57 2.41 19.44
CA MET A 127 8.27 2.75 18.87
C MET A 127 8.43 3.53 17.57
N THR A 128 7.61 3.19 16.60
CA THR A 128 7.47 3.98 15.38
C THR A 128 6.00 4.25 15.08
N ASN A 129 5.71 5.45 14.58
CA ASN A 129 4.41 5.82 14.07
C ASN A 129 4.55 6.45 12.69
N LYS A 130 3.79 5.98 11.74
CA LYS A 130 3.73 6.52 10.38
C LYS A 130 2.30 6.80 10.00
N SER A 131 2.07 7.91 9.31
CA SER A 131 0.73 8.28 8.83
C SER A 131 0.69 8.46 7.32
N ARG A 132 -0.48 8.19 6.75
CA ARG A 132 -0.80 8.44 5.35
C ARG A 132 -2.25 8.88 5.24
N GLY A 133 -2.47 10.17 4.96
CA GLY A 133 -3.80 10.74 4.93
C GLY A 133 -4.52 10.61 6.27
N SER A 134 -5.70 10.01 6.26
CA SER A 134 -6.56 9.87 7.44
C SER A 134 -6.23 8.69 8.35
N TYR A 135 -5.22 7.90 8.02
CA TYR A 135 -4.85 6.69 8.76
C TYR A 135 -3.40 6.73 9.21
N ALA A 136 -3.13 6.06 10.30
CA ALA A 136 -1.80 5.87 10.83
C ALA A 136 -1.60 4.43 11.31
N TYR A 137 -0.35 4.05 11.40
CA TYR A 137 0.08 2.76 11.90
C TYR A 137 1.19 2.97 12.92
N THR A 138 0.97 2.46 14.12
CA THR A 138 1.93 2.49 15.21
C THR A 138 2.43 1.08 15.50
N MET A 139 3.73 0.93 15.65
CA MET A 139 4.38 -0.29 16.12
C MET A 139 5.13 0.04 17.39
N ILE A 140 5.01 -0.82 18.42
CA ILE A 140 5.62 -0.65 19.75
C ILE A 140 6.25 -1.97 20.16
N ASN A 141 7.55 -1.99 20.40
CA ASN A 141 8.23 -3.11 21.04
C ASN A 141 8.17 -2.92 22.55
N VAL A 142 7.83 -3.97 23.28
CA VAL A 142 7.72 -3.98 24.73
C VAL A 142 8.52 -5.11 25.35
N ASP A 143 9.02 -4.91 26.56
CA ASP A 143 9.92 -5.88 27.23
C ASP A 143 9.19 -7.09 27.81
N ASN A 144 7.87 -7.00 28.04
CA ASN A 144 7.08 -8.02 28.69
C ASN A 144 5.89 -8.46 27.83
N ASP A 145 5.29 -9.59 28.20
CA ASP A 145 4.01 -9.98 27.64
C ASP A 145 2.92 -8.95 27.96
N VAL A 146 2.02 -8.75 27.01
CA VAL A 146 0.95 -7.77 27.12
C VAL A 146 -0.32 -8.47 27.58
N ALA A 147 -0.86 -8.07 28.72
CA ALA A 147 -2.09 -8.62 29.26
C ALA A 147 -3.29 -8.30 28.36
N GLU A 148 -4.28 -9.18 28.37
CA GLU A 148 -5.47 -9.04 27.49
C GLU A 148 -6.27 -7.76 27.76
N ASP A 149 -6.31 -7.29 29.00
CA ASP A 149 -6.98 -6.03 29.38
C ASP A 149 -6.28 -4.78 28.83
N VAL A 150 -4.96 -4.81 28.69
CA VAL A 150 -4.21 -3.75 28.02
C VAL A 150 -4.59 -3.68 26.54
N VAL A 151 -4.66 -4.84 25.88
CA VAL A 151 -5.09 -4.93 24.47
C VAL A 151 -6.50 -4.39 24.30
N LYS A 152 -7.44 -4.83 25.15
CA LYS A 152 -8.82 -4.30 25.16
C LYS A 152 -8.87 -2.80 25.44
N GLY A 153 -8.05 -2.31 26.36
CA GLY A 153 -7.93 -0.89 26.64
C GLY A 153 -7.48 -0.08 25.42
N LEU A 154 -6.48 -0.57 24.68
CA LEU A 154 -6.03 0.04 23.42
C LEU A 154 -7.13 0.02 22.36
N GLU A 155 -7.86 -1.10 22.21
CA GLU A 155 -8.96 -1.21 21.25
C GLU A 155 -10.15 -0.29 21.54
N MET A 156 -10.35 0.10 22.81
CA MET A 156 -11.41 1.03 23.24
C MET A 156 -11.08 2.50 22.99
N ILE A 157 -9.84 2.86 22.68
CA ILE A 157 -9.46 4.24 22.39
C ILE A 157 -10.15 4.67 21.09
N GLU A 158 -10.86 5.81 21.16
CA GLU A 158 -11.53 6.37 19.99
C GLU A 158 -10.53 6.61 18.84
N GLY A 159 -10.84 6.11 17.66
CA GLY A 159 -9.98 6.20 16.49
C GLY A 159 -9.10 4.98 16.26
N VAL A 160 -8.98 4.06 17.21
CA VAL A 160 -8.32 2.76 16.99
C VAL A 160 -9.23 1.87 16.12
N LEU A 161 -8.63 1.23 15.12
CA LEU A 161 -9.31 0.34 14.19
C LEU A 161 -9.00 -1.12 14.47
N LYS A 162 -7.75 -1.41 14.83
CA LYS A 162 -7.27 -2.76 15.13
C LYS A 162 -6.01 -2.73 15.95
N VAL A 163 -5.96 -3.59 16.94
CA VAL A 163 -4.75 -3.90 17.72
C VAL A 163 -4.34 -5.35 17.44
N ARG A 164 -3.06 -5.59 17.31
CA ARG A 164 -2.49 -6.95 17.26
C ARG A 164 -1.28 -6.99 18.18
N VAL A 165 -1.17 -8.07 18.92
CA VAL A 165 0.04 -8.42 19.66
C VAL A 165 0.71 -9.57 18.91
N ILE A 166 1.98 -9.42 18.64
CA ILE A 166 2.84 -10.40 17.98
C ILE A 166 3.88 -10.80 19.03
N ALA A 167 3.70 -11.98 19.62
CA ALA A 167 4.56 -12.55 20.64
C ALA A 167 5.55 -13.57 20.06
#